data_89576344958e7802161086cb3a3b31e5
#
_entry.id   89576344958e7802161086cb3a3b31e5
#
_cell.length_a   1.000
_cell.length_b   1.000
_cell.length_c   1.000
_cell.angle_alpha   90.00
_cell.angle_beta   90.00
_cell.angle_gamma   90.00
#
_symmetry.space_group_name_H-M   'P 1'
#
loop_
_entity.id
_entity.type
_entity.pdbx_description
1 polymer ?
#
loop_
_entity_poly.entity_id
_entity_poly.type
_entity_poly.pdbx_seq_one_letter_code
_entity_poly.pdbx_strand_id
1 'polypeptide(L)'
;MIREFVPIARAVIGVKNLKIITFGPRPQDFFACNAPIKGLYELGVEVEENSELDLLVSYKAHAGDSRIEAVCADMAQELGVTGNNYPELLPRMAQFELTLLDWAENHRGARKYVAFADKCWPAFPEQFGFEPCYVNSRLAARGIPVACEVDIYGALSEYIGACVTGDAVTLLDINNSVPKALYDEDIAGKFPYVLRD
;
A
#
# COMPACT_ATOMS: atom_id res chain seq x y z
N MET A 1 -12.43 14.88 -26.44
CA MET A 1 -13.75 14.43 -25.92
C MET A 1 -13.81 12.91 -25.70
N ILE A 2 -13.79 12.01 -26.71
CA ILE A 2 -13.85 10.55 -26.46
C ILE A 2 -12.63 10.05 -25.67
N ARG A 3 -11.42 10.54 -25.97
CA ARG A 3 -10.18 10.14 -25.28
C ARG A 3 -10.20 10.51 -23.80
N GLU A 4 -10.83 11.59 -23.41
CA GLU A 4 -10.97 12.05 -22.02
C GLU A 4 -12.10 11.31 -21.28
N PHE A 5 -13.15 10.92 -22.02
CA PHE A 5 -14.29 10.20 -21.46
C PHE A 5 -13.92 8.81 -20.92
N VAL A 6 -13.07 8.07 -21.62
CA VAL A 6 -12.71 6.68 -21.26
C VAL A 6 -12.04 6.59 -19.89
N PRO A 7 -11.00 7.40 -19.56
CA PRO A 7 -10.41 7.39 -18.22
C PRO A 7 -11.42 7.74 -17.11
N ILE A 8 -12.25 8.75 -17.35
CA ILE A 8 -13.28 9.17 -16.39
C ILE A 8 -14.31 8.06 -16.15
N ALA A 9 -14.82 7.45 -17.22
CA ALA A 9 -15.77 6.35 -17.12
C ALA A 9 -15.16 5.15 -16.38
N ARG A 10 -13.89 4.83 -16.65
CA ARG A 10 -13.16 3.77 -15.97
C ARG A 10 -13.07 4.03 -14.46
N ALA A 11 -12.69 5.25 -14.06
CA ALA A 11 -12.62 5.63 -12.66
C ALA A 11 -13.99 5.56 -11.97
N VAL A 12 -15.05 6.12 -12.58
CA VAL A 12 -16.41 6.11 -11.99
C VAL A 12 -16.95 4.69 -11.85
N ILE A 13 -16.79 3.84 -12.87
CA ILE A 13 -17.23 2.44 -12.81
C ILE A 13 -16.38 1.66 -11.83
N GLY A 14 -15.07 1.91 -11.82
CA GLY A 14 -14.13 1.28 -10.92
C GLY A 14 -14.47 1.54 -9.46
N VAL A 15 -14.62 2.80 -9.07
CA VAL A 15 -14.97 3.21 -7.68
C VAL A 15 -16.27 2.55 -7.21
N LYS A 16 -17.29 2.48 -8.05
CA LYS A 16 -18.56 1.81 -7.70
C LYS A 16 -18.43 0.30 -7.51
N ASN A 17 -17.35 -0.30 -7.93
CA ASN A 17 -17.07 -1.73 -7.80
C ASN A 17 -15.83 -2.02 -6.94
N LEU A 18 -15.37 -1.04 -6.17
CA LEU A 18 -14.20 -1.13 -5.31
C LEU A 18 -14.57 -1.57 -3.91
N LYS A 19 -13.75 -2.44 -3.35
CA LYS A 19 -13.67 -2.73 -1.93
C LYS A 19 -12.29 -2.33 -1.41
N ILE A 20 -12.25 -1.58 -0.33
CA ILE A 20 -11.01 -1.27 0.39
C ILE A 20 -10.97 -2.13 1.64
N ILE A 21 -9.92 -2.93 1.77
CA ILE A 21 -9.69 -3.84 2.89
C ILE A 21 -8.58 -3.23 3.76
N THR A 22 -8.87 -3.02 5.04
CA THR A 22 -7.92 -2.40 5.96
C THR A 22 -7.40 -3.39 6.98
N PHE A 23 -6.16 -3.17 7.43
CA PHE A 23 -5.52 -3.89 8.53
C PHE A 23 -4.97 -2.88 9.54
N GLY A 24 -5.82 -2.46 10.48
CA GLY A 24 -5.44 -1.41 11.40
C GLY A 24 -6.20 -1.42 12.71
N PRO A 25 -6.17 -0.36 13.44
CA PRO A 25 -6.32 1.06 13.07
C PRO A 25 -5.01 1.73 12.62
N ARG A 26 -5.13 2.94 12.03
CA ARG A 26 -3.98 3.78 11.69
C ARG A 26 -3.01 3.92 12.87
N PRO A 27 -1.72 4.20 12.63
CA PRO A 27 -0.80 4.57 13.70
C PRO A 27 -1.29 5.82 14.45
N GLN A 28 -0.99 5.91 15.75
CA GLN A 28 -1.55 6.95 16.63
C GLN A 28 -1.32 8.37 16.12
N ASP A 29 -0.11 8.64 15.61
CA ASP A 29 0.30 9.98 15.22
C ASP A 29 -0.15 10.39 13.79
N PHE A 30 -0.74 9.46 13.03
CA PHE A 30 -1.19 9.69 11.66
C PHE A 30 -2.64 10.15 11.60
N PHE A 31 -2.94 11.30 12.16
CA PHE A 31 -4.29 11.86 12.16
C PHE A 31 -4.85 12.15 10.77
N ALA A 32 -3.98 12.43 9.79
CA ALA A 32 -4.37 12.62 8.40
C ALA A 32 -5.06 11.39 7.80
N CYS A 33 -4.72 10.18 8.27
CA CYS A 33 -5.32 8.92 7.83
C CYS A 33 -6.65 8.59 8.52
N ASN A 34 -7.20 9.50 9.33
CA ASN A 34 -8.48 9.30 10.01
C ASN A 34 -9.65 9.59 9.06
N ALA A 35 -10.08 8.59 8.32
CA ALA A 35 -11.07 8.72 7.26
C ALA A 35 -12.52 8.47 7.76
N PRO A 36 -13.48 9.38 7.52
CA PRO A 36 -14.89 9.12 7.74
C PRO A 36 -15.45 8.21 6.63
N ILE A 37 -15.53 6.90 6.90
CA ILE A 37 -15.90 5.89 5.89
C ILE A 37 -17.33 6.03 5.36
N LYS A 38 -18.22 6.76 6.04
CA LYS A 38 -19.60 6.96 5.58
C LYS A 38 -19.67 7.51 4.16
N GLY A 39 -18.85 8.51 3.84
CA GLY A 39 -18.82 9.11 2.50
C GLY A 39 -18.39 8.13 1.40
N LEU A 40 -17.60 7.12 1.75
CA LEU A 40 -17.16 6.08 0.81
C LEU A 40 -18.33 5.18 0.39
N TYR A 41 -19.21 4.81 1.33
CA TYR A 41 -20.42 4.04 1.00
C TYR A 41 -21.37 4.82 0.07
N GLU A 42 -21.45 6.14 0.23
CA GLU A 42 -22.25 6.99 -0.66
C GLU A 42 -21.69 7.01 -2.10
N LEU A 43 -20.37 6.84 -2.25
CA LEU A 43 -19.71 6.66 -3.55
C LEU A 43 -19.84 5.24 -4.10
N GLY A 44 -20.33 4.30 -3.32
CA GLY A 44 -20.44 2.89 -3.65
C GLY A 44 -19.19 2.06 -3.32
N VAL A 45 -18.22 2.63 -2.61
CA VAL A 45 -17.05 1.91 -2.11
C VAL A 45 -17.44 1.13 -0.85
N GLU A 46 -17.08 -0.14 -0.81
CA GLU A 46 -17.21 -0.97 0.40
C GLU A 46 -15.90 -0.92 1.18
N VAL A 47 -15.99 -0.80 2.49
CA VAL A 47 -14.81 -0.87 3.38
C VAL A 47 -14.97 -2.07 4.30
N GLU A 48 -13.93 -2.91 4.36
CA GLU A 48 -13.82 -4.03 5.29
C GLU A 48 -12.68 -3.74 6.26
N GLU A 49 -13.01 -3.68 7.55
CA GLU A 49 -12.04 -3.36 8.59
C GLU A 49 -11.59 -4.64 9.31
N ASN A 50 -10.31 -4.92 9.28
CA ASN A 50 -9.65 -6.03 9.95
C ASN A 50 -8.54 -5.51 10.86
N SER A 51 -8.07 -6.33 11.78
CA SER A 51 -6.93 -6.01 12.64
C SER A 51 -5.60 -6.47 12.03
N GLU A 52 -4.49 -5.89 12.49
CA GLU A 52 -3.15 -6.40 12.18
C GLU A 52 -2.95 -7.85 12.64
N LEU A 53 -3.68 -8.27 13.69
CA LEU A 53 -3.63 -9.64 14.17
C LEU A 53 -4.25 -10.63 13.17
N ASP A 54 -5.34 -10.25 12.52
CA ASP A 54 -5.98 -11.07 11.47
C ASP A 54 -5.01 -11.27 10.30
N LEU A 55 -4.34 -10.19 9.89
CA LEU A 55 -3.31 -10.24 8.86
C LEU A 55 -2.15 -11.17 9.25
N LEU A 56 -1.65 -11.05 10.49
CA LEU A 56 -0.55 -11.88 11.00
C LEU A 56 -0.93 -13.36 11.05
N VAL A 57 -2.16 -13.67 11.47
CA VAL A 57 -2.66 -15.06 11.50
C VAL A 57 -2.72 -15.64 10.08
N SER A 58 -3.26 -14.86 9.14
CA SER A 58 -3.32 -15.27 7.73
C SER A 58 -1.91 -15.45 7.14
N TYR A 59 -0.99 -14.51 7.41
CA TYR A 59 0.40 -14.62 6.99
C TYR A 59 1.05 -15.91 7.50
N LYS A 60 0.89 -16.22 8.77
CA LYS A 60 1.43 -17.47 9.35
C LYS A 60 0.81 -18.74 8.74
N ALA A 61 -0.45 -18.69 8.34
CA ALA A 61 -1.11 -19.81 7.68
C ALA A 61 -0.54 -20.10 6.28
N HIS A 62 0.07 -19.10 5.62
CA HIS A 62 0.76 -19.27 4.34
C HIS A 62 2.20 -19.79 4.48
N ALA A 63 2.68 -20.09 5.70
CA ALA A 63 4.02 -20.65 5.89
C ALA A 63 4.16 -21.99 5.15
N GLY A 64 5.16 -22.08 4.27
CA GLY A 64 5.40 -23.28 3.46
C GLY A 64 4.47 -23.44 2.25
N ASP A 65 3.73 -22.40 1.86
CA ASP A 65 2.94 -22.42 0.62
C ASP A 65 3.84 -22.73 -0.58
N SER A 66 3.43 -23.69 -1.40
CA SER A 66 4.20 -24.17 -2.56
C SER A 66 4.45 -23.10 -3.64
N ARG A 67 3.69 -21.99 -3.63
CA ARG A 67 3.83 -20.87 -4.56
C ARG A 67 4.97 -19.93 -4.18
N ILE A 68 5.47 -19.97 -2.94
CA ILE A 68 6.51 -19.04 -2.42
C ILE A 68 7.75 -19.08 -3.30
N GLU A 69 8.23 -20.24 -3.69
CA GLU A 69 9.45 -20.40 -4.50
C GLU A 69 9.32 -19.67 -5.85
N ALA A 70 8.19 -19.82 -6.52
CA ALA A 70 7.93 -19.16 -7.80
C ALA A 70 7.87 -17.62 -7.66
N VAL A 71 7.21 -17.13 -6.61
CA VAL A 71 7.14 -15.68 -6.32
C VAL A 71 8.51 -15.12 -5.96
N CYS A 72 9.33 -15.84 -5.19
CA CYS A 72 10.71 -15.45 -4.89
C CYS A 72 11.55 -15.32 -6.17
N ALA A 73 11.42 -16.29 -7.10
CA ALA A 73 12.16 -16.25 -8.37
C ALA A 73 11.75 -15.03 -9.22
N ASP A 74 10.46 -14.73 -9.27
CA ASP A 74 9.92 -13.56 -9.96
C ASP A 74 10.43 -12.25 -9.33
N MET A 75 10.40 -12.13 -7.99
CA MET A 75 10.96 -10.98 -7.26
C MET A 75 12.45 -10.81 -7.53
N ALA A 76 13.21 -11.89 -7.50
CA ALA A 76 14.65 -11.85 -7.75
C ALA A 76 14.96 -11.41 -9.20
N GLN A 77 14.17 -11.83 -10.17
CA GLN A 77 14.29 -11.40 -11.56
C GLN A 77 13.95 -9.91 -11.71
N GLU A 78 12.89 -9.44 -11.09
CA GLU A 78 12.46 -8.03 -11.13
C GLU A 78 13.51 -7.10 -10.52
N LEU A 79 14.01 -7.43 -9.35
CA LEU A 79 15.04 -6.64 -8.66
C LEU A 79 16.41 -6.67 -9.36
N GLY A 80 16.72 -7.76 -10.05
CA GLY A 80 18.03 -7.96 -10.67
C GLY A 80 19.17 -8.01 -9.64
N VAL A 81 20.41 -8.00 -10.13
CA VAL A 81 21.62 -8.13 -9.28
C VAL A 81 21.83 -6.89 -8.40
N THR A 82 21.51 -5.70 -8.91
CA THR A 82 21.78 -4.43 -8.20
C THR A 82 20.67 -4.04 -7.23
N GLY A 83 19.44 -4.50 -7.43
CA GLY A 83 18.30 -4.19 -6.59
C GLY A 83 18.04 -5.23 -5.49
N ASN A 84 18.53 -6.46 -5.65
CA ASN A 84 18.32 -7.52 -4.68
C ASN A 84 19.41 -7.50 -3.58
N ASN A 85 19.32 -6.52 -2.69
CA ASN A 85 20.28 -6.34 -1.59
C ASN A 85 20.02 -7.26 -0.38
N TYR A 86 18.82 -7.81 -0.27
CA TYR A 86 18.38 -8.62 0.86
C TYR A 86 17.67 -9.89 0.38
N PRO A 87 18.38 -10.81 -0.34
CA PRO A 87 17.77 -12.00 -0.91
C PRO A 87 17.15 -12.94 0.14
N GLU A 88 17.63 -12.89 1.38
CA GLU A 88 17.11 -13.67 2.51
C GLU A 88 15.72 -13.25 2.96
N LEU A 89 15.27 -12.04 2.59
CA LEU A 89 13.93 -11.54 2.91
C LEU A 89 12.88 -11.97 1.88
N LEU A 90 13.28 -12.33 0.65
CA LEU A 90 12.34 -12.64 -0.43
C LEU A 90 11.32 -13.73 -0.08
N PRO A 91 11.66 -14.83 0.63
CA PRO A 91 10.67 -15.81 1.01
C PRO A 91 9.56 -15.26 1.91
N ARG A 92 9.89 -14.36 2.84
CA ARG A 92 8.92 -13.71 3.72
C ARG A 92 8.05 -12.72 2.95
N MET A 93 8.64 -11.94 2.06
CA MET A 93 7.92 -11.00 1.19
C MET A 93 6.99 -11.73 0.24
N ALA A 94 7.44 -12.85 -0.35
CA ALA A 94 6.62 -13.70 -1.22
C ALA A 94 5.44 -14.30 -0.46
N GLN A 95 5.65 -14.80 0.75
CA GLN A 95 4.59 -15.27 1.64
C GLN A 95 3.55 -14.16 1.92
N PHE A 96 4.01 -12.93 2.15
CA PHE A 96 3.14 -11.78 2.40
C PHE A 96 2.34 -11.38 1.14
N GLU A 97 2.99 -11.34 -0.03
CA GLU A 97 2.31 -11.09 -1.30
C GLU A 97 1.19 -12.10 -1.54
N LEU A 98 1.46 -13.39 -1.35
CA LEU A 98 0.46 -14.45 -1.47
C LEU A 98 -0.68 -14.29 -0.46
N THR A 99 -0.35 -13.89 0.77
CA THR A 99 -1.35 -13.61 1.80
C THR A 99 -2.33 -12.53 1.35
N LEU A 100 -1.84 -11.42 0.83
CA LEU A 100 -2.70 -10.32 0.38
C LEU A 100 -3.49 -10.68 -0.89
N LEU A 101 -2.88 -11.41 -1.83
CA LEU A 101 -3.58 -11.88 -3.04
C LEU A 101 -4.72 -12.83 -2.71
N ASP A 102 -4.50 -13.79 -1.83
CA ASP A 102 -5.54 -14.74 -1.40
C ASP A 102 -6.60 -14.04 -0.56
N TRP A 103 -6.20 -13.05 0.26
CA TRP A 103 -7.16 -12.24 0.99
C TRP A 103 -8.06 -11.45 0.02
N ALA A 104 -7.48 -10.79 -0.97
CA ALA A 104 -8.24 -10.06 -1.98
C ALA A 104 -9.27 -10.96 -2.66
N GLU A 105 -8.87 -12.16 -3.10
CA GLU A 105 -9.76 -13.09 -3.79
C GLU A 105 -10.88 -13.61 -2.88
N ASN A 106 -10.55 -13.96 -1.63
CA ASN A 106 -11.51 -14.55 -0.70
C ASN A 106 -12.47 -13.51 -0.10
N HIS A 107 -12.08 -12.24 -0.02
CA HIS A 107 -12.83 -11.19 0.66
C HIS A 107 -13.47 -10.14 -0.27
N ARG A 108 -13.16 -10.14 -1.56
CA ARG A 108 -13.74 -9.14 -2.47
C ARG A 108 -15.27 -9.22 -2.58
N GLY A 109 -15.87 -10.39 -2.31
CA GLY A 109 -17.31 -10.59 -2.37
C GLY A 109 -17.88 -10.33 -3.78
N ALA A 110 -18.91 -9.48 -3.86
CA ALA A 110 -19.51 -9.08 -5.13
C ALA A 110 -18.75 -7.96 -5.86
N ARG A 111 -17.70 -7.42 -5.26
CA ARG A 111 -16.89 -6.35 -5.86
C ARG A 111 -15.93 -6.91 -6.90
N LYS A 112 -15.57 -6.07 -7.88
CA LYS A 112 -14.63 -6.47 -8.94
C LYS A 112 -13.19 -6.14 -8.61
N TYR A 113 -13.00 -5.09 -7.81
CA TYR A 113 -11.69 -4.51 -7.52
C TYR A 113 -11.46 -4.44 -6.03
N VAL A 114 -10.21 -4.61 -5.64
CA VAL A 114 -9.76 -4.51 -4.25
C VAL A 114 -8.60 -3.53 -4.19
N ALA A 115 -8.56 -2.73 -3.14
CA ALA A 115 -7.39 -2.01 -2.68
C ALA A 115 -7.19 -2.32 -1.19
N PHE A 116 -5.97 -2.19 -0.70
CA PHE A 116 -5.67 -2.35 0.71
C PHE A 116 -5.24 -1.04 1.34
N ALA A 117 -5.40 -0.97 2.66
CA ALA A 117 -4.75 0.01 3.49
C ALA A 117 -4.18 -0.72 4.71
N ASP A 118 -2.87 -0.89 4.74
CA ASP A 118 -2.17 -1.65 5.77
C ASP A 118 -1.40 -0.74 6.75
N LYS A 119 -1.08 -1.29 7.91
CA LYS A 119 -0.31 -0.60 8.93
C LYS A 119 1.13 -1.11 8.93
N CYS A 120 2.02 -0.37 8.26
CA CYS A 120 3.41 -0.77 8.07
C CYS A 120 4.29 -0.61 9.32
N TRP A 121 3.83 0.10 10.37
CA TRP A 121 4.54 0.28 11.62
C TRP A 121 3.58 0.57 12.78
N PRO A 122 3.97 0.52 14.07
CA PRO A 122 5.33 0.16 14.53
C PRO A 122 5.57 -1.34 14.65
N ALA A 123 4.53 -2.16 14.74
CA ALA A 123 4.66 -3.59 15.04
C ALA A 123 5.01 -4.45 13.82
N PHE A 124 4.73 -3.98 12.61
CA PHE A 124 4.90 -4.76 11.39
C PHE A 124 6.34 -5.27 11.20
N PRO A 125 7.39 -4.41 11.25
CA PRO A 125 8.76 -4.88 11.05
C PRO A 125 9.20 -5.91 12.09
N GLU A 126 8.76 -5.79 13.33
CA GLU A 126 9.09 -6.74 14.39
C GLU A 126 8.40 -8.10 14.17
N GLN A 127 7.16 -8.10 13.68
CA GLN A 127 6.36 -9.32 13.52
C GLN A 127 6.63 -10.04 12.21
N PHE A 128 6.83 -9.31 11.12
CA PHE A 128 7.03 -9.88 9.79
C PHE A 128 8.52 -9.97 9.41
N GLY A 129 9.37 -9.12 9.99
CA GLY A 129 10.82 -9.11 9.80
C GLY A 129 11.27 -8.41 8.51
N PHE A 130 10.42 -7.55 7.93
CA PHE A 130 10.70 -6.71 6.77
C PHE A 130 9.71 -5.54 6.70
N GLU A 131 9.98 -4.56 5.84
CA GLU A 131 9.04 -3.47 5.52
C GLU A 131 8.18 -3.84 4.31
N PRO A 132 6.86 -3.56 4.31
CA PRO A 132 5.94 -4.03 3.26
C PRO A 132 6.05 -3.28 1.93
N CYS A 133 6.77 -2.15 1.88
CA CYS A 133 6.74 -1.19 0.76
C CYS A 133 7.01 -1.84 -0.61
N TYR A 134 7.96 -2.78 -0.70
CA TYR A 134 8.26 -3.47 -1.95
C TYR A 134 7.07 -4.34 -2.41
N VAL A 135 6.47 -5.10 -1.50
CA VAL A 135 5.30 -5.93 -1.82
C VAL A 135 4.11 -5.06 -2.20
N ASN A 136 3.87 -3.96 -1.46
CA ASN A 136 2.81 -3.01 -1.76
C ASN A 136 2.99 -2.42 -3.18
N SER A 137 4.21 -2.07 -3.57
CA SER A 137 4.54 -1.61 -4.93
C SER A 137 4.23 -2.66 -6.00
N ARG A 138 4.56 -3.93 -5.74
CA ARG A 138 4.26 -5.03 -6.68
C ARG A 138 2.76 -5.25 -6.85
N LEU A 139 1.98 -5.14 -5.78
CA LEU A 139 0.52 -5.22 -5.86
C LEU A 139 -0.09 -4.04 -6.61
N ALA A 140 0.41 -2.83 -6.38
CA ALA A 140 0.00 -1.64 -7.13
C ALA A 140 0.24 -1.81 -8.64
N ALA A 141 1.39 -2.37 -9.05
CA ALA A 141 1.68 -2.69 -10.44
C ALA A 141 0.71 -3.72 -11.05
N ARG A 142 0.06 -4.53 -10.23
CA ARG A 142 -0.99 -5.49 -10.62
C ARG A 142 -2.40 -4.91 -10.55
N GLY A 143 -2.54 -3.62 -10.28
CA GLY A 143 -3.83 -2.92 -10.16
C GLY A 143 -4.53 -3.12 -8.82
N ILE A 144 -3.80 -3.52 -7.78
CA ILE A 144 -4.24 -3.64 -6.39
C ILE A 144 -3.45 -2.65 -5.54
N PRO A 145 -3.86 -1.38 -5.45
CA PRO A 145 -3.18 -0.39 -4.61
C PRO A 145 -3.15 -0.80 -3.15
N VAL A 146 -2.05 -0.47 -2.46
CA VAL A 146 -1.88 -0.72 -1.03
C VAL A 146 -1.31 0.55 -0.38
N ALA A 147 -2.15 1.31 0.28
CA ALA A 147 -1.73 2.52 0.99
C ALA A 147 -1.20 2.20 2.38
N CYS A 148 -0.14 2.89 2.79
CA CYS A 148 0.43 2.80 4.12
C CYS A 148 -0.47 3.46 5.19
N GLU A 149 -0.15 3.23 6.46
CA GLU A 149 -0.75 3.85 7.66
C GLU A 149 -2.27 3.73 7.75
N VAL A 150 -2.83 2.71 7.08
CA VAL A 150 -4.29 2.52 6.99
C VAL A 150 -4.98 3.75 6.39
N ASP A 151 -4.31 4.41 5.42
CA ASP A 151 -4.87 5.55 4.72
C ASP A 151 -5.90 5.09 3.67
N ILE A 152 -7.16 5.00 4.11
CA ILE A 152 -8.27 4.55 3.27
C ILE A 152 -8.50 5.50 2.09
N TYR A 153 -8.37 6.82 2.30
CA TYR A 153 -8.49 7.80 1.23
C TYR A 153 -7.27 7.80 0.30
N GLY A 154 -6.09 7.49 0.83
CA GLY A 154 -4.90 7.23 0.03
C GLY A 154 -5.11 6.07 -0.92
N ALA A 155 -5.60 4.93 -0.41
CA ALA A 155 -5.93 3.76 -1.24
C ALA A 155 -6.97 4.09 -2.33
N LEU A 156 -8.00 4.87 -2.00
CA LEU A 156 -8.97 5.36 -2.98
C LEU A 156 -8.31 6.25 -4.04
N SER A 157 -7.43 7.15 -3.61
CA SER A 157 -6.74 8.10 -4.50
C SER A 157 -5.81 7.39 -5.48
N GLU A 158 -5.03 6.42 -5.01
CA GLU A 158 -4.18 5.57 -5.85
C GLU A 158 -5.02 4.78 -6.85
N TYR A 159 -6.14 4.20 -6.41
CA TYR A 159 -7.04 3.45 -7.27
C TYR A 159 -7.64 4.34 -8.38
N ILE A 160 -8.11 5.55 -8.04
CA ILE A 160 -8.63 6.50 -9.02
C ILE A 160 -7.53 6.90 -10.00
N GLY A 161 -6.34 7.21 -9.49
CA GLY A 161 -5.17 7.54 -10.30
C GLY A 161 -4.84 6.42 -11.29
N ALA A 162 -4.78 5.17 -10.83
CA ALA A 162 -4.54 3.99 -11.67
C ALA A 162 -5.64 3.80 -12.73
N CYS A 163 -6.91 4.04 -12.38
CA CYS A 163 -8.01 4.01 -13.34
C CYS A 163 -7.87 5.07 -14.44
N VAL A 164 -7.39 6.27 -14.09
CA VAL A 164 -7.25 7.39 -15.04
C VAL A 164 -6.04 7.21 -15.94
N THR A 165 -4.89 6.87 -15.36
CA THR A 165 -3.63 6.72 -16.10
C THR A 165 -3.56 5.40 -16.88
N GLY A 166 -4.17 4.33 -16.35
CA GLY A 166 -4.00 2.97 -16.85
C GLY A 166 -2.68 2.33 -16.39
N ASP A 167 -2.02 2.91 -15.39
CA ASP A 167 -0.73 2.51 -14.86
C ASP A 167 -0.73 2.57 -13.34
N ALA A 168 0.27 1.98 -12.69
CA ALA A 168 0.44 2.08 -11.25
C ALA A 168 0.65 3.54 -10.81
N VAL A 169 0.05 3.89 -9.69
CA VAL A 169 0.19 5.20 -9.06
C VAL A 169 0.62 4.98 -7.62
N THR A 170 1.52 5.82 -7.14
CA THR A 170 2.01 5.78 -5.77
C THR A 170 1.67 7.08 -5.06
N LEU A 171 1.12 6.96 -3.85
CA LEU A 171 0.97 8.08 -2.92
C LEU A 171 2.26 8.20 -2.11
N LEU A 172 2.83 9.39 -2.08
CA LEU A 172 4.07 9.66 -1.35
C LEU A 172 3.85 10.73 -0.30
N ASP A 173 4.55 10.61 0.81
CA ASP A 173 4.62 11.65 1.82
C ASP A 173 5.40 12.85 1.31
N ILE A 174 4.93 14.05 1.67
CA ILE A 174 5.69 15.28 1.44
C ILE A 174 6.66 15.45 2.60
N ASN A 175 7.95 15.39 2.30
CA ASN A 175 8.98 15.69 3.30
C ASN A 175 8.99 17.19 3.59
N ASN A 176 8.66 17.54 4.84
CA ASN A 176 8.65 18.92 5.35
C ASN A 176 10.04 19.43 5.79
N SER A 177 11.13 18.84 5.30
CA SER A 177 12.47 19.33 5.61
C SER A 177 12.69 20.72 5.01
N VAL A 178 13.30 21.61 5.78
CA VAL A 178 13.70 22.92 5.30
C VAL A 178 14.82 22.76 4.29
N PRO A 179 14.74 23.36 3.09
CA PRO A 179 15.85 23.35 2.15
C PRO A 179 17.14 23.83 2.79
N LYS A 180 18.26 23.15 2.51
CA LYS A 180 19.56 23.43 3.15
C LYS A 180 19.96 24.90 3.03
N ALA A 181 19.71 25.53 1.88
CA ALA A 181 20.01 26.95 1.67
C ALA A 181 19.26 27.86 2.65
N LEU A 182 17.95 27.65 2.84
CA LEU A 182 17.14 28.40 3.80
C LEU A 182 17.56 28.12 5.24
N TYR A 183 17.93 26.88 5.53
CA TYR A 183 18.45 26.55 6.85
C TYR A 183 19.74 27.32 7.15
N ASP A 184 20.69 27.35 6.23
CA ASP A 184 21.98 28.04 6.41
C ASP A 184 21.82 29.57 6.55
N GLU A 185 20.83 30.14 5.87
CA GLU A 185 20.57 31.59 5.91
C GLU A 185 19.82 32.01 7.19
N ASP A 186 18.76 31.30 7.56
CA ASP A 186 17.83 31.79 8.59
C ASP A 186 17.92 31.03 9.92
N ILE A 187 18.37 29.78 9.94
CA ILE A 187 18.21 28.86 11.07
C ILE A 187 19.55 28.38 11.63
N ALA A 188 20.61 28.37 10.84
CA ALA A 188 21.91 27.84 11.24
C ALA A 188 22.40 28.39 12.56
N GLY A 189 22.81 27.51 13.47
CA GLY A 189 23.25 27.84 14.82
C GLY A 189 22.15 27.97 15.89
N LYS A 190 20.85 27.90 15.48
CA LYS A 190 19.71 27.88 16.41
C LYS A 190 19.23 26.42 16.65
N PHE A 191 19.18 25.61 15.60
CA PHE A 191 18.76 24.22 15.63
C PHE A 191 19.67 23.34 14.76
N PRO A 192 19.89 22.08 15.11
CA PRO A 192 20.65 21.18 14.25
C PRO A 192 19.90 20.88 12.95
N TYR A 193 20.62 20.81 11.83
CA TYR A 193 20.08 20.33 10.57
C TYR A 193 20.12 18.79 10.58
N VAL A 194 18.96 18.18 10.56
CA VAL A 194 18.83 16.72 10.51
C VAL A 194 18.13 16.35 9.21
N LEU A 195 18.83 15.61 8.35
CA LEU A 195 18.20 14.87 7.27
C LEU A 195 17.65 13.58 7.91
N ARG A 196 16.36 13.36 7.76
CA ARG A 196 15.81 12.01 7.96
C ARG A 196 15.86 11.31 6.59
N ASP A 197 16.63 10.24 6.57
CA ASP A 197 16.68 9.32 5.43
C ASP A 197 15.39 8.52 5.37
#